data_d058813b239bc01d2baa4326af8b4643
#
_entry.id   d058813b239bc01d2baa4326af8b4643
#
_cell.length_a   1.000
_cell.length_b   1.000
_cell.length_c   1.000
_cell.angle_alpha   90.00
_cell.angle_beta   90.00
_cell.angle_gamma   90.00
#
_symmetry.space_group_name_H-M   'P 1'
#
loop_
_entity.id
_entity.type
_entity.pdbx_description
1 polymer ?
#
loop_
_entity_poly.entity_id
_entity_poly.type
_entity_poly.pdbx_seq_one_letter_code
_entity_poly.pdbx_strand_id
1 'polypeptide(L)'
;QSLLSKGCPFDATDVKELFQGSVQTRCMLIERLDMLIKEKESHIGVDIKKESLSSYHSTRSRLQEFIQKRYRVSDLAFSQLTESFIYEFRQYYLVVCGFQESSFFAVASHLKTVCKLAYREGIADTLMFDKAHIERGDKKVPKALDREALDKLKTLRFEDLEEDMATA
;
A
#
# COMPACT_ATOMS: atom_id res chain seq x y z
N GLN A 1 29.93 -10.96 -6.09
CA GLN A 1 29.80 -10.81 -4.63
C GLN A 1 28.47 -11.35 -4.20
N SER A 2 28.52 -12.20 -3.22
CA SER A 2 27.67 -13.33 -2.92
C SER A 2 26.23 -12.97 -2.53
N LEU A 3 25.28 -13.74 -3.08
CA LEU A 3 23.87 -13.82 -2.73
C LEU A 3 23.62 -14.25 -1.26
N LEU A 4 24.62 -14.80 -0.60
CA LEU A 4 24.58 -15.25 0.80
C LEU A 4 24.32 -14.13 1.82
N SER A 5 24.46 -12.86 1.44
CA SER A 5 24.25 -11.71 2.34
C SER A 5 22.81 -11.21 2.38
N LYS A 6 21.87 -11.76 1.58
CA LYS A 6 20.51 -11.20 1.44
C LYS A 6 19.39 -12.04 2.09
N GLY A 7 19.71 -13.19 2.73
CA GLY A 7 18.71 -13.94 3.52
C GLY A 7 17.50 -14.51 2.78
N CYS A 8 17.54 -14.60 1.44
CA CYS A 8 16.49 -15.23 0.66
C CYS A 8 16.64 -16.76 0.66
N PRO A 9 15.55 -17.55 0.80
CA PRO A 9 15.62 -19.00 0.69
C PRO A 9 16.00 -19.38 -0.76
N PHE A 10 17.02 -20.23 -0.90
CA PHE A 10 17.49 -20.76 -2.18
C PHE A 10 16.91 -22.14 -2.44
N ASP A 11 16.51 -22.40 -3.69
CA ASP A 11 16.20 -23.72 -4.17
C ASP A 11 17.24 -24.18 -5.23
N ALA A 12 17.16 -25.45 -5.65
CA ALA A 12 18.08 -26.03 -6.63
C ALA A 12 18.01 -25.34 -7.99
N THR A 13 16.90 -24.69 -8.32
CA THR A 13 16.67 -23.94 -9.55
C THR A 13 17.46 -22.62 -9.51
N ASP A 14 17.49 -21.96 -8.35
CA ASP A 14 18.23 -20.72 -8.15
C ASP A 14 19.75 -20.92 -8.32
N VAL A 15 20.25 -22.06 -7.88
CA VAL A 15 21.66 -22.42 -8.07
C VAL A 15 21.98 -22.63 -9.56
N LYS A 16 21.08 -23.25 -10.34
CA LYS A 16 21.24 -23.49 -11.77
C LYS A 16 21.21 -22.16 -12.55
N GLU A 17 20.33 -21.24 -12.19
CA GLU A 17 20.24 -19.91 -12.80
C GLU A 17 21.47 -19.05 -12.49
N LEU A 18 22.06 -19.18 -11.29
CA LEU A 18 23.33 -18.56 -10.90
C LEU A 18 24.48 -18.95 -11.83
N PHE A 19 24.56 -20.23 -12.16
CA PHE A 19 25.59 -20.76 -13.06
C PHE A 19 25.38 -20.33 -14.53
N GLN A 20 24.15 -20.03 -14.91
CA GLN A 20 23.78 -19.56 -16.26
C GLN A 20 23.87 -18.04 -16.44
N GLY A 21 24.27 -17.29 -15.41
CA GLY A 21 24.47 -15.83 -15.48
C GLY A 21 23.16 -15.01 -15.51
N SER A 22 22.01 -15.65 -15.27
CA SER A 22 20.70 -14.99 -15.28
C SER A 22 20.09 -14.91 -13.87
N VAL A 23 20.86 -14.48 -12.87
CA VAL A 23 20.34 -14.27 -11.52
C VAL A 23 19.54 -12.97 -11.48
N GLN A 24 18.31 -13.04 -11.89
CA GLN A 24 17.31 -12.09 -11.42
C GLN A 24 17.03 -12.42 -9.94
N THR A 25 17.49 -11.55 -9.07
CA THR A 25 17.14 -11.64 -7.63
C THR A 25 15.62 -11.65 -7.56
N ARG A 26 15.02 -12.79 -7.20
CA ARG A 26 13.56 -12.93 -7.05
C ARG A 26 13.12 -12.12 -5.83
N CYS A 27 13.14 -10.80 -5.95
CA CYS A 27 12.53 -9.95 -4.94
C CYS A 27 11.01 -10.08 -5.09
N MET A 28 10.35 -10.35 -3.98
CA MET A 28 8.92 -10.57 -3.93
C MET A 28 8.19 -9.24 -3.70
N LEU A 29 6.91 -9.18 -4.04
CA LEU A 29 6.11 -7.96 -4.00
C LEU A 29 5.97 -7.39 -2.57
N ILE A 30 5.61 -8.24 -1.61
CA ILE A 30 5.46 -7.82 -0.19
C ILE A 30 6.82 -7.46 0.39
N GLU A 31 7.84 -8.26 0.11
CA GLU A 31 9.21 -7.99 0.54
C GLU A 31 9.69 -6.60 0.07
N ARG A 32 9.47 -6.25 -1.20
CA ARG A 32 9.85 -4.94 -1.73
C ARG A 32 9.03 -3.80 -1.13
N LEU A 33 7.74 -4.06 -0.84
CA LEU A 33 6.89 -3.10 -0.12
C LEU A 33 7.40 -2.89 1.32
N ASP A 34 7.81 -3.94 2.00
CA ASP A 34 8.39 -3.86 3.35
C ASP A 34 9.71 -3.07 3.35
N MET A 35 10.55 -3.24 2.33
CA MET A 35 11.75 -2.41 2.15
C MET A 35 11.39 -0.93 1.96
N LEU A 36 10.41 -0.62 1.12
CA LEU A 36 9.94 0.75 0.90
C LEU A 36 9.36 1.37 2.18
N ILE A 37 8.64 0.60 2.98
CA ILE A 37 8.12 1.07 4.27
C ILE A 37 9.28 1.44 5.19
N LYS A 38 10.30 0.59 5.32
CA LYS A 38 11.49 0.87 6.14
C LYS A 38 12.27 2.10 5.65
N GLU A 39 12.42 2.27 4.33
CA GLU A 39 13.00 3.48 3.76
C GLU A 39 12.21 4.73 4.18
N LYS A 40 10.87 4.67 4.10
CA LYS A 40 9.99 5.78 4.51
C LYS A 40 10.00 6.03 6.03
N GLU A 41 10.14 5.00 6.85
CA GLU A 41 10.27 5.13 8.31
C GLU A 41 11.49 5.97 8.70
N SER A 42 12.61 5.79 8.01
CA SER A 42 13.83 6.58 8.26
C SER A 42 13.68 8.07 7.89
N HIS A 43 12.65 8.43 7.11
CA HIS A 43 12.37 9.79 6.65
C HIS A 43 11.22 10.48 7.41
N ILE A 44 10.70 9.84 8.46
CA ILE A 44 9.63 10.46 9.30
C ILE A 44 10.12 11.75 9.93
N GLY A 45 9.31 12.80 9.78
CA GLY A 45 9.62 14.12 10.36
C GLY A 45 10.50 15.00 9.48
N VAL A 46 11.07 14.48 8.40
CA VAL A 46 11.80 15.25 7.38
C VAL A 46 10.84 15.60 6.24
N ASP A 47 10.34 14.60 5.52
CA ASP A 47 9.48 14.75 4.34
C ASP A 47 8.25 13.84 4.36
N ILE A 48 8.14 12.93 5.34
CA ILE A 48 7.05 11.97 5.46
C ILE A 48 6.28 12.15 6.76
N LYS A 49 4.95 12.23 6.64
CA LYS A 49 4.02 12.26 7.77
C LYS A 49 3.68 10.85 8.25
N LYS A 50 3.46 10.68 9.57
CA LYS A 50 3.06 9.40 10.18
C LYS A 50 1.80 8.80 9.56
N GLU A 51 0.83 9.64 9.18
CA GLU A 51 -0.42 9.22 8.54
C GLU A 51 -0.16 8.58 7.16
N SER A 52 0.80 9.13 6.40
CA SER A 52 1.20 8.55 5.12
C SER A 52 1.81 7.17 5.31
N LEU A 53 2.66 6.99 6.31
CA LEU A 53 3.27 5.70 6.63
C LEU A 53 2.22 4.67 7.07
N SER A 54 1.27 5.05 7.93
CA SER A 54 0.15 4.21 8.35
C SER A 54 -0.66 3.69 7.15
N SER A 55 -0.84 4.53 6.11
CA SER A 55 -1.49 4.13 4.86
C SER A 55 -0.72 3.04 4.10
N TYR A 56 0.63 3.08 4.10
CA TYR A 56 1.46 2.02 3.52
C TYR A 56 1.34 0.71 4.30
N HIS A 57 1.36 0.74 5.63
CA HIS A 57 1.14 -0.45 6.47
C HIS A 57 -0.23 -1.08 6.23
N SER A 58 -1.28 -0.26 6.12
CA SER A 58 -2.62 -0.74 5.78
C SER A 58 -2.66 -1.40 4.40
N THR A 59 -2.02 -0.78 3.40
CA THR A 59 -1.89 -1.36 2.05
C THR A 59 -1.20 -2.72 2.10
N ARG A 60 -0.09 -2.81 2.81
CA ARG A 60 0.70 -4.05 2.99
C ARG A 60 -0.14 -5.17 3.58
N SER A 61 -0.85 -4.89 4.67
CA SER A 61 -1.70 -5.89 5.35
C SER A 61 -2.82 -6.40 4.44
N ARG A 62 -3.52 -5.52 3.74
CA ARG A 62 -4.60 -5.89 2.83
C ARG A 62 -4.11 -6.64 1.60
N LEU A 63 -2.97 -6.24 1.07
CA LEU A 63 -2.33 -6.92 -0.06
C LEU A 63 -1.93 -8.35 0.32
N GLN A 64 -1.33 -8.53 1.48
CA GLN A 64 -0.95 -9.86 1.99
C GLN A 64 -2.16 -10.75 2.22
N GLU A 65 -3.24 -10.24 2.85
CA GLU A 65 -4.48 -10.99 3.00
C GLU A 65 -5.06 -11.43 1.65
N PHE A 66 -5.07 -10.54 0.65
CA PHE A 66 -5.55 -10.85 -0.68
C PHE A 66 -4.72 -11.95 -1.34
N ILE A 67 -3.38 -11.81 -1.33
CA ILE A 67 -2.46 -12.80 -1.91
C ILE A 67 -2.68 -14.17 -1.24
N GLN A 68 -2.75 -14.20 0.08
CA GLN A 68 -2.95 -15.43 0.83
C GLN A 68 -4.30 -16.10 0.53
N LYS A 69 -5.38 -15.31 0.45
CA LYS A 69 -6.73 -15.85 0.15
C LYS A 69 -6.87 -16.30 -1.30
N ARG A 70 -6.34 -15.54 -2.25
CA ARG A 70 -6.54 -15.77 -3.67
C ARG A 70 -5.57 -16.77 -4.26
N TYR A 71 -4.28 -16.66 -3.92
CA TYR A 71 -3.19 -17.45 -4.47
C TYR A 71 -2.65 -18.51 -3.52
N ARG A 72 -3.02 -18.47 -2.23
CA ARG A 72 -2.59 -19.40 -1.17
C ARG A 72 -1.06 -19.43 -0.96
N VAL A 73 -0.42 -18.31 -1.22
CA VAL A 73 1.02 -18.11 -0.98
C VAL A 73 1.21 -16.91 -0.06
N SER A 74 2.39 -16.79 0.54
CA SER A 74 2.71 -15.68 1.44
C SER A 74 3.09 -14.41 0.70
N ASP A 75 3.63 -14.53 -0.52
CA ASP A 75 4.06 -13.42 -1.37
C ASP A 75 4.04 -13.83 -2.84
N LEU A 76 4.16 -12.89 -3.76
CA LEU A 76 4.19 -13.10 -5.21
C LEU A 76 5.44 -12.48 -5.84
N ALA A 77 6.07 -13.21 -6.76
CA ALA A 77 7.13 -12.65 -7.58
C ALA A 77 6.59 -11.62 -8.58
N PHE A 78 7.36 -10.58 -8.89
CA PHE A 78 6.96 -9.56 -9.88
C PHE A 78 6.64 -10.17 -11.25
N SER A 79 7.32 -11.25 -11.64
CA SER A 79 7.04 -11.98 -12.89
C SER A 79 5.67 -12.66 -12.94
N GLN A 80 5.04 -12.89 -11.80
CA GLN A 80 3.70 -13.49 -11.68
C GLN A 80 2.58 -12.45 -11.67
N LEU A 81 2.92 -11.15 -11.55
CA LEU A 81 1.93 -10.08 -11.58
C LEU A 81 1.40 -9.91 -13.01
N THR A 82 0.09 -9.88 -13.14
CA THR A 82 -0.61 -9.60 -14.38
C THR A 82 -1.38 -8.30 -14.29
N GLU A 83 -1.77 -7.72 -15.41
CA GLU A 83 -2.59 -6.50 -15.41
C GLU A 83 -3.94 -6.73 -14.70
N SER A 84 -4.49 -7.95 -14.75
CA SER A 84 -5.72 -8.32 -14.05
C SER A 84 -5.59 -8.30 -12.52
N PHE A 85 -4.37 -8.51 -11.99
CA PHE A 85 -4.13 -8.55 -10.54
C PHE A 85 -4.66 -7.32 -9.82
N ILE A 86 -4.43 -6.12 -10.36
CA ILE A 86 -4.86 -4.88 -9.70
C ILE A 86 -6.39 -4.74 -9.67
N TYR A 87 -7.07 -5.24 -10.72
CA TYR A 87 -8.54 -5.24 -10.79
C TYR A 87 -9.16 -6.29 -9.88
N GLU A 88 -8.55 -7.48 -9.78
CA GLU A 88 -8.96 -8.52 -8.83
C GLU A 88 -8.77 -8.04 -7.39
N PHE A 89 -7.65 -7.37 -7.10
CA PHE A 89 -7.39 -6.78 -5.80
C PHE A 89 -8.38 -5.65 -5.48
N ARG A 90 -8.73 -4.82 -6.47
CA ARG A 90 -9.77 -3.79 -6.32
C ARG A 90 -11.11 -4.43 -5.93
N GLN A 91 -11.52 -5.48 -6.64
CA GLN A 91 -12.78 -6.17 -6.35
C GLN A 91 -12.77 -6.78 -4.95
N TYR A 92 -11.69 -7.43 -4.56
CA TYR A 92 -11.53 -7.92 -3.19
C TYR A 92 -11.64 -6.79 -2.16
N TYR A 93 -10.97 -5.67 -2.38
CA TYR A 93 -10.94 -4.54 -1.48
C TYR A 93 -12.30 -3.89 -1.29
N LEU A 94 -13.07 -3.73 -2.36
CA LEU A 94 -14.37 -3.10 -2.33
C LEU A 94 -15.47 -4.06 -1.85
N VAL A 95 -15.51 -5.27 -2.40
CA VAL A 95 -16.62 -6.20 -2.19
C VAL A 95 -16.41 -7.05 -0.92
N VAL A 96 -15.23 -7.60 -0.73
CA VAL A 96 -14.95 -8.51 0.41
C VAL A 96 -14.61 -7.73 1.66
N CYS A 97 -13.80 -6.67 1.55
CA CYS A 97 -13.42 -5.84 2.70
C CYS A 97 -14.39 -4.69 2.98
N GLY A 98 -15.31 -4.35 2.06
CA GLY A 98 -16.31 -3.30 2.24
C GLY A 98 -15.75 -1.87 2.24
N PHE A 99 -14.54 -1.66 1.69
CA PHE A 99 -13.93 -0.34 1.62
C PHE A 99 -14.43 0.49 0.44
N GLN A 100 -14.16 1.79 0.48
CA GLN A 100 -14.59 2.73 -0.55
C GLN A 100 -13.57 2.85 -1.68
N GLU A 101 -14.04 3.18 -2.88
CA GLU A 101 -13.23 3.43 -4.07
C GLU A 101 -12.15 4.51 -3.83
N SER A 102 -12.51 5.59 -3.15
CA SER A 102 -11.58 6.67 -2.83
C SER A 102 -10.37 6.21 -1.99
N SER A 103 -10.56 5.22 -1.11
CA SER A 103 -9.45 4.63 -0.34
C SER A 103 -8.63 3.64 -1.17
N PHE A 104 -9.26 2.93 -2.11
CA PHE A 104 -8.54 2.05 -3.03
C PHE A 104 -7.57 2.81 -3.93
N PHE A 105 -7.90 4.03 -4.33
CA PHE A 105 -6.99 4.88 -5.12
C PHE A 105 -5.63 5.06 -4.45
N ALA A 106 -5.59 5.29 -3.13
CA ALA A 106 -4.34 5.40 -2.39
C ALA A 106 -3.58 4.06 -2.38
N VAL A 107 -4.26 2.95 -2.14
CA VAL A 107 -3.70 1.60 -2.16
C VAL A 107 -3.09 1.27 -3.52
N ALA A 108 -3.81 1.55 -4.60
CA ALA A 108 -3.34 1.35 -5.96
C ALA A 108 -2.12 2.23 -6.30
N SER A 109 -2.08 3.47 -5.79
CA SER A 109 -0.94 4.37 -5.95
C SER A 109 0.31 3.83 -5.26
N HIS A 110 0.17 3.25 -4.07
CA HIS A 110 1.28 2.58 -3.37
C HIS A 110 1.78 1.38 -4.16
N LEU A 111 0.87 0.53 -4.67
CA LEU A 111 1.22 -0.63 -5.48
C LEU A 111 1.96 -0.23 -6.77
N LYS A 112 1.45 0.77 -7.49
CA LYS A 112 2.14 1.34 -8.67
C LYS A 112 3.53 1.86 -8.33
N THR A 113 3.71 2.50 -7.16
CA THR A 113 5.00 3.00 -6.71
C THR A 113 5.99 1.87 -6.49
N VAL A 114 5.58 0.78 -5.81
CA VAL A 114 6.44 -0.39 -5.59
C VAL A 114 6.84 -1.05 -6.92
N CYS A 115 5.90 -1.25 -7.85
CA CYS A 115 6.19 -1.81 -9.16
C CYS A 115 7.13 -0.92 -9.99
N LYS A 116 6.97 0.40 -9.90
CA LYS A 116 7.86 1.36 -10.57
C LYS A 116 9.28 1.34 -10.01
N LEU A 117 9.42 1.18 -8.70
CA LEU A 117 10.73 1.02 -8.07
C LEU A 117 11.38 -0.30 -8.48
N ALA A 118 10.65 -1.41 -8.42
CA ALA A 118 11.13 -2.72 -8.85
C ALA A 118 11.60 -2.70 -10.32
N TYR A 119 10.87 -2.02 -11.20
CA TYR A 119 11.28 -1.84 -12.60
C TYR A 119 12.59 -1.03 -12.72
N ARG A 120 12.72 0.08 -11.99
CA ARG A 120 13.93 0.91 -12.00
C ARG A 120 15.15 0.18 -11.44
N GLU A 121 14.95 -0.72 -10.52
CA GLU A 121 15.99 -1.55 -9.88
C GLU A 121 16.35 -2.79 -10.71
N GLY A 122 15.69 -3.01 -11.85
CA GLY A 122 15.90 -4.18 -12.70
C GLY A 122 15.37 -5.49 -12.09
N ILE A 123 14.48 -5.40 -11.09
CA ILE A 123 13.83 -6.56 -10.44
C ILE A 123 12.64 -7.03 -11.30
N ALA A 124 11.93 -6.09 -11.91
CA ALA A 124 10.81 -6.36 -12.81
C ALA A 124 11.17 -5.95 -14.24
N ASP A 125 10.87 -6.81 -15.20
CA ASP A 125 11.17 -6.58 -16.62
C ASP A 125 10.20 -5.59 -17.28
N THR A 126 9.02 -5.41 -16.69
CA THR A 126 7.96 -4.56 -17.22
C THR A 126 7.43 -3.59 -16.17
N LEU A 127 6.99 -2.42 -16.63
CA LEU A 127 6.33 -1.44 -15.78
C LEU A 127 4.87 -1.87 -15.54
N MET A 128 4.69 -2.70 -14.51
CA MET A 128 3.37 -3.24 -14.16
C MET A 128 2.41 -2.13 -13.74
N PHE A 129 1.14 -2.28 -14.13
CA PHE A 129 0.03 -1.40 -13.78
C PHE A 129 0.15 0.06 -14.27
N ASP A 130 1.11 0.38 -15.14
CA ASP A 130 1.25 1.74 -15.67
C ASP A 130 -0.01 2.17 -16.45
N LYS A 131 -0.54 1.27 -17.27
CA LYS A 131 -1.76 1.47 -18.05
C LYS A 131 -3.06 1.27 -17.26
N ALA A 132 -2.99 0.71 -16.06
CA ALA A 132 -4.19 0.46 -15.27
C ALA A 132 -4.84 1.78 -14.87
N HIS A 133 -6.05 2.04 -15.39
CA HIS A 133 -6.83 3.21 -15.05
C HIS A 133 -7.60 2.93 -13.76
N ILE A 134 -7.31 3.70 -12.72
CA ILE A 134 -7.98 3.62 -11.41
C ILE A 134 -8.54 4.99 -11.10
N GLU A 135 -9.85 5.06 -11.05
CA GLU A 135 -10.55 6.30 -10.75
C GLU A 135 -10.34 6.69 -9.28
N ARG A 136 -10.24 7.98 -9.06
CA ARG A 136 -10.02 8.50 -7.70
C ARG A 136 -11.25 8.38 -6.81
N GLY A 137 -12.41 8.03 -7.38
CA GLY A 137 -13.70 8.11 -6.71
C GLY A 137 -14.14 9.55 -6.46
N ASP A 138 -15.40 9.75 -6.20
CA ASP A 138 -15.95 11.06 -5.91
C ASP A 138 -15.35 11.64 -4.63
N LYS A 139 -14.86 12.86 -4.70
CA LYS A 139 -14.50 13.61 -3.50
C LYS A 139 -15.80 13.85 -2.73
N LYS A 140 -15.87 13.32 -1.51
CA LYS A 140 -16.93 13.74 -0.59
C LYS A 140 -16.82 15.26 -0.46
N VAL A 141 -17.79 15.97 -1.00
CA VAL A 141 -17.92 17.41 -0.73
C VAL A 141 -18.07 17.55 0.78
N PRO A 142 -17.19 18.28 1.47
CA PRO A 142 -17.37 18.53 2.88
C PRO A 142 -18.78 19.11 3.04
N LYS A 143 -19.60 18.48 3.89
CA LYS A 143 -20.87 19.11 4.27
C LYS A 143 -20.51 20.42 4.94
N ALA A 144 -20.67 21.51 4.24
CA ALA A 144 -20.63 22.82 4.87
C ALA A 144 -21.66 22.80 6.00
N LEU A 145 -21.25 23.21 7.20
CA LEU A 145 -22.19 23.45 8.28
C LEU A 145 -23.24 24.41 7.76
N ASP A 146 -24.49 24.03 7.92
CA ASP A 146 -25.58 24.93 7.61
C ASP A 146 -25.51 26.13 8.58
N ARG A 147 -26.24 27.20 8.24
CA ARG A 147 -26.21 28.46 8.99
C ARG A 147 -26.66 28.26 10.44
N GLU A 148 -27.60 27.33 10.65
CA GLU A 148 -28.14 27.00 11.97
C GLU A 148 -27.09 26.25 12.85
N ALA A 149 -26.37 25.32 12.28
CA ALA A 149 -25.28 24.63 12.97
C ALA A 149 -24.10 25.57 13.28
N LEU A 150 -23.82 26.53 12.40
CA LEU A 150 -22.82 27.56 12.61
C LEU A 150 -23.21 28.53 13.74
N ASP A 151 -24.47 28.90 13.82
CA ASP A 151 -24.97 29.78 14.88
C ASP A 151 -25.02 29.06 16.24
N LYS A 152 -25.37 27.77 16.26
CA LYS A 152 -25.23 26.92 17.47
C LYS A 152 -23.78 26.83 17.94
N LEU A 153 -22.81 26.65 17.04
CA LEU A 153 -21.39 26.63 17.38
C LEU A 153 -20.90 27.97 17.96
N LYS A 154 -21.41 29.09 17.45
CA LYS A 154 -21.08 30.42 17.98
C LYS A 154 -21.64 30.69 19.39
N THR A 155 -22.75 30.04 19.73
CA THR A 155 -23.42 30.19 21.05
C THR A 155 -22.88 29.20 22.06
N LEU A 156 -22.12 28.16 21.67
CA LEU A 156 -21.43 27.28 22.61
C LEU A 156 -20.31 28.07 23.32
N ARG A 157 -20.47 28.30 24.62
CA ARG A 157 -19.42 28.84 25.46
C ARG A 157 -18.37 27.77 25.74
N PHE A 158 -17.11 28.12 25.66
CA PHE A 158 -15.99 27.20 25.96
C PHE A 158 -16.04 26.69 27.41
N GLU A 159 -16.71 27.39 28.30
CA GLU A 159 -16.93 27.04 29.69
C GLU A 159 -17.74 25.74 29.86
N ASP A 160 -18.68 25.44 28.92
CA ASP A 160 -19.50 24.23 28.98
C ASP A 160 -18.71 22.96 28.56
N LEU A 161 -17.54 23.10 27.94
CA LEU A 161 -16.70 21.98 27.51
C LEU A 161 -15.74 21.51 28.62
N GLU A 162 -15.43 22.33 29.60
CA GLU A 162 -14.58 21.92 30.71
C GLU A 162 -15.31 21.12 31.79
N GLU A 163 -16.64 21.30 31.94
CA GLU A 163 -17.45 20.53 32.89
C GLU A 163 -17.66 19.08 32.43
N ASP A 164 -17.84 18.83 31.13
CA ASP A 164 -18.01 17.47 30.58
C ASP A 164 -16.70 16.67 30.60
N MET A 165 -15.55 17.30 30.51
CA MET A 165 -14.24 16.62 30.59
C MET A 165 -13.81 16.32 32.05
N ALA A 166 -14.40 16.94 33.01
CA ALA A 166 -14.09 16.71 34.44
C ALA A 166 -14.94 15.57 35.04
N THR A 167 -15.96 15.08 34.31
CA THR A 167 -16.91 14.09 34.81
C THR A 167 -16.77 12.71 34.11
N ALA A 168 -15.79 12.52 33.17
CA ALA A 168 -15.48 11.27 32.46
C ALA A 168 -14.13 10.71 32.93
#